data_d3a01d542f27d2f394d870e2615c0b60
#
_entry.id   d3a01d542f27d2f394d870e2615c0b60
#
_cell.length_a   1.000
_cell.length_b   1.000
_cell.length_c   1.000
_cell.angle_alpha   90.00
_cell.angle_beta   90.00
_cell.angle_gamma   90.00
#
_symmetry.space_group_name_H-M   'P 1'
#
loop_
_entity.id
_entity.type
_entity.pdbx_description
1 polymer ?
#
loop_
_entity_poly.entity_id
_entity_poly.type
_entity_poly.pdbx_seq_one_letter_code
_entity_poly.pdbx_strand_id
1 'polypeptide(L)'
;MNAPQRSQAFIKRSESQGNRATMSINLVSTSDSPANTQHHDSDPTLSILEDVISGLIEPRSDAPGEYKPTLIANRPGGLTMREEIGNSLATSDSFDISVAFVSAEAVLSLFEDFRSHHETATRAGTLITSTKNHFNDPRAFWELLHLQNTTGVDVRVWEGSRNTSVSAMAQGQPFHPKGYIFSRRMKDGTPYYDLYVGSSNLTGAALTTQREWNLKVSSLADGELVGQFQDEIDSQVADSVPLTEEWIKQYEEDFKKYAPPRHEILQSLEGHDIQPNAMQQEALANLKKIREQGEHRAIIVSATGTGKTHLSAFDVRECQPKRMLYIAQQQMIL
;
A
#
# COMPACT_ATOMS: atom_id res chain seq x y z
N MET A 1 18.00 44.85 -14.98
CA MET A 1 17.27 43.66 -14.55
C MET A 1 18.23 42.48 -14.76
N ASN A 2 18.80 41.98 -13.66
CA ASN A 2 19.81 40.94 -13.73
C ASN A 2 19.12 39.56 -13.81
N ALA A 3 19.45 38.81 -14.84
CA ALA A 3 19.03 37.41 -14.98
C ALA A 3 19.70 36.54 -13.88
N PRO A 4 19.05 35.52 -13.37
CA PRO A 4 19.66 34.64 -12.34
C PRO A 4 20.78 33.80 -12.97
N GLN A 5 21.89 33.75 -12.27
CA GLN A 5 23.03 32.89 -12.61
C GLN A 5 22.66 31.41 -12.49
N ARG A 6 22.88 30.64 -13.55
CA ARG A 6 22.72 29.18 -13.51
C ARG A 6 23.94 28.55 -12.85
N SER A 7 23.70 27.75 -11.81
CA SER A 7 24.71 26.92 -11.16
C SER A 7 24.69 25.51 -11.79
N GLN A 8 25.82 25.04 -12.29
CA GLN A 8 26.00 23.64 -12.71
C GLN A 8 26.71 22.86 -11.60
N ALA A 9 26.20 21.70 -11.29
CA ALA A 9 26.82 20.79 -10.33
C ALA A 9 27.72 19.79 -11.07
N PHE A 10 29.00 19.70 -10.66
CA PHE A 10 29.90 18.67 -11.15
C PHE A 10 30.21 17.67 -10.05
N ILE A 11 30.03 16.39 -10.38
CA ILE A 11 30.38 15.29 -9.47
C ILE A 11 31.77 14.81 -9.85
N LYS A 12 32.70 14.89 -8.92
CA LYS A 12 34.05 14.35 -9.08
C LYS A 12 34.21 13.15 -8.15
N ARG A 13 34.44 11.99 -8.73
CA ARG A 13 34.80 10.78 -8.00
C ARG A 13 36.28 10.87 -7.60
N SER A 14 36.60 10.87 -6.31
CA SER A 14 37.97 10.72 -5.82
C SER A 14 38.10 9.30 -5.30
N GLU A 15 38.96 8.51 -5.93
CA GLU A 15 39.41 7.22 -5.39
C GLU A 15 40.43 7.46 -4.29
N SER A 16 40.07 7.17 -3.04
CA SER A 16 41.05 6.98 -1.96
C SER A 16 40.95 5.53 -1.50
N GLN A 17 42.12 4.89 -1.42
CA GLN A 17 42.25 3.53 -0.92
C GLN A 17 41.78 3.47 0.53
N GLY A 18 40.73 2.70 0.78
CA GLY A 18 40.19 2.39 2.12
C GLY A 18 38.68 2.62 2.22
N ASN A 19 37.95 1.60 1.98
CA ASN A 19 36.55 1.27 2.41
C ASN A 19 35.64 2.39 2.93
N ARG A 20 35.36 3.41 2.13
CA ARG A 20 34.10 4.20 2.12
C ARG A 20 34.21 5.26 1.03
N ALA A 21 33.39 5.16 -0.01
CA ALA A 21 33.24 6.23 -0.98
C ALA A 21 32.48 7.39 -0.32
N THR A 22 33.16 8.50 -0.07
CA THR A 22 32.49 9.73 0.36
C THR A 22 32.22 10.58 -0.86
N MET A 23 30.93 10.83 -1.14
CA MET A 23 30.49 11.68 -2.23
C MET A 23 30.43 13.13 -1.75
N SER A 24 31.25 14.00 -2.34
CA SER A 24 31.24 15.44 -2.05
C SER A 24 30.66 16.20 -3.25
N ILE A 25 29.63 16.98 -3.02
CA ILE A 25 29.02 17.85 -4.05
C ILE A 25 29.64 19.24 -3.92
N ASN A 26 30.40 19.67 -4.92
CA ASN A 26 30.91 21.04 -5.02
C ASN A 26 30.13 21.81 -6.08
N LEU A 27 29.42 22.84 -5.67
CA LEU A 27 28.74 23.78 -6.55
C LEU A 27 29.75 24.81 -7.07
N VAL A 28 30.04 24.81 -8.36
CA VAL A 28 30.89 25.83 -9.01
C VAL A 28 30.03 26.66 -9.94
N SER A 29 29.98 27.97 -9.72
CA SER A 29 29.34 28.90 -10.63
C SER A 29 30.27 29.26 -11.78
N THR A 30 29.93 28.95 -13.02
CA THR A 30 30.64 29.42 -14.21
C THR A 30 29.74 30.35 -15.05
N SER A 31 30.22 31.58 -15.29
CA SER A 31 29.70 32.46 -16.33
C SER A 31 30.42 32.14 -17.62
N ASP A 32 29.70 31.66 -18.63
CA ASP A 32 29.84 32.02 -20.06
C ASP A 32 29.16 30.98 -20.98
N SER A 33 28.31 31.49 -21.88
CA SER A 33 27.65 30.74 -22.96
C SER A 33 28.59 30.56 -24.17
N PRO A 34 28.38 29.59 -25.09
CA PRO A 34 27.30 29.68 -26.05
C PRO A 34 26.55 28.34 -26.34
N ALA A 35 25.36 28.50 -26.89
CA ALA A 35 24.46 27.45 -27.31
C ALA A 35 25.08 26.45 -28.30
N ASN A 36 24.97 25.16 -27.93
CA ASN A 36 24.98 24.08 -28.91
C ASN A 36 23.99 23.00 -28.39
N THR A 37 22.86 22.90 -29.07
CA THR A 37 21.85 21.87 -28.84
C THR A 37 22.37 20.53 -29.35
N GLN A 38 23.12 19.82 -28.50
CA GLN A 38 23.29 18.38 -28.59
C GLN A 38 22.42 17.76 -27.55
N HIS A 39 21.53 16.87 -27.96
CA HIS A 39 20.86 15.93 -27.04
C HIS A 39 21.96 15.12 -26.33
N HIS A 40 22.38 15.59 -25.16
CA HIS A 40 23.10 14.77 -24.23
C HIS A 40 22.10 13.75 -23.68
N ASP A 41 22.36 12.45 -23.93
CA ASP A 41 21.86 11.39 -23.07
C ASP A 41 22.32 11.75 -21.65
N SER A 42 21.42 12.28 -20.85
CA SER A 42 21.70 12.68 -19.47
C SER A 42 22.02 11.42 -18.66
N ASP A 43 23.10 11.46 -17.91
CA ASP A 43 23.46 10.38 -16.97
C ASP A 43 22.25 10.04 -16.12
N PRO A 44 21.77 8.78 -16.10
CA PRO A 44 20.56 8.37 -15.35
C PRO A 44 20.64 8.71 -13.86
N THR A 45 21.82 8.68 -13.28
CA THR A 45 22.08 9.08 -11.87
C THR A 45 21.70 10.55 -11.64
N LEU A 46 22.00 11.43 -12.64
CA LEU A 46 21.64 12.85 -12.56
C LEU A 46 20.12 13.04 -12.64
N SER A 47 19.42 12.23 -13.44
CA SER A 47 17.96 12.32 -13.55
C SER A 47 17.25 12.00 -12.21
N ILE A 48 17.69 10.97 -11.48
CA ILE A 48 17.16 10.70 -10.14
C ILE A 48 17.50 11.85 -9.18
N LEU A 49 18.72 12.35 -9.19
CA LEU A 49 19.17 13.43 -8.30
C LEU A 49 18.35 14.71 -8.54
N GLU A 50 18.15 15.09 -9.79
CA GLU A 50 17.34 16.27 -10.18
C GLU A 50 15.89 16.14 -9.73
N ASP A 51 15.29 14.97 -9.91
CA ASP A 51 13.92 14.69 -9.50
C ASP A 51 13.77 14.67 -7.97
N VAL A 52 14.72 14.10 -7.23
CA VAL A 52 14.74 14.13 -5.76
C VAL A 52 14.87 15.56 -5.25
N ILE A 53 15.80 16.36 -5.80
CA ILE A 53 15.95 17.76 -5.42
C ILE A 53 14.66 18.54 -5.76
N SER A 54 14.10 18.36 -6.95
CA SER A 54 12.87 19.02 -7.38
C SER A 54 11.65 18.64 -6.53
N GLY A 55 11.60 17.42 -6.03
CA GLY A 55 10.50 16.91 -5.21
C GLY A 55 10.57 17.24 -3.74
N LEU A 56 11.80 17.33 -3.17
CA LEU A 56 12.01 17.40 -1.72
C LEU A 56 12.65 18.71 -1.25
N ILE A 57 13.40 19.43 -2.10
CA ILE A 57 14.18 20.59 -1.68
C ILE A 57 13.69 21.87 -2.36
N GLU A 58 13.79 21.93 -3.69
CA GLU A 58 13.40 23.10 -4.48
C GLU A 58 12.85 22.71 -5.86
N PRO A 59 11.79 23.34 -6.35
CA PRO A 59 11.25 23.04 -7.66
C PRO A 59 12.25 23.37 -8.76
N ARG A 60 12.49 22.43 -9.70
CA ARG A 60 13.31 22.62 -10.88
C ARG A 60 12.48 22.40 -12.13
N SER A 61 12.59 23.28 -13.10
CA SER A 61 11.83 23.23 -14.36
C SER A 61 12.41 22.23 -15.39
N ASP A 62 13.67 21.82 -15.17
CA ASP A 62 14.45 20.93 -16.01
C ASP A 62 14.48 19.46 -15.50
N ALA A 63 13.90 19.20 -14.32
CA ALA A 63 13.78 17.84 -13.81
C ALA A 63 12.83 17.00 -14.70
N PRO A 64 13.23 15.76 -15.09
CA PRO A 64 12.44 14.92 -15.98
C PRO A 64 11.11 14.49 -15.37
N GLY A 65 11.00 14.34 -14.05
CA GLY A 65 9.80 14.01 -13.32
C GLY A 65 9.48 12.51 -13.21
N GLU A 66 10.23 11.65 -13.89
CA GLU A 66 10.01 10.19 -13.90
C GLU A 66 10.28 9.56 -12.53
N TYR A 67 11.30 10.03 -11.83
CA TYR A 67 11.75 9.53 -10.52
C TYR A 67 11.35 10.46 -9.37
N LYS A 68 10.48 11.43 -9.63
CA LYS A 68 10.10 12.44 -8.66
C LYS A 68 9.33 11.81 -7.50
N PRO A 69 9.72 12.08 -6.23
CA PRO A 69 8.92 11.70 -5.08
C PRO A 69 7.47 12.18 -5.20
N THR A 70 6.51 11.26 -5.09
CA THR A 70 5.11 11.53 -5.40
C THR A 70 4.19 10.97 -4.32
N LEU A 71 3.19 11.77 -3.92
CA LEU A 71 2.13 11.34 -3.00
C LEU A 71 0.94 10.80 -3.80
N ILE A 72 0.61 9.53 -3.60
CA ILE A 72 -0.55 8.85 -4.16
C ILE A 72 -1.64 8.79 -3.09
N ALA A 73 -2.83 9.33 -3.37
CA ALA A 73 -3.86 9.53 -2.36
C ALA A 73 -5.29 9.12 -2.80
N ASN A 74 -5.44 8.32 -3.83
CA ASN A 74 -6.72 7.86 -4.38
C ASN A 74 -7.73 9.03 -4.54
N ARG A 75 -7.32 10.14 -5.15
CA ARG A 75 -8.18 11.30 -5.37
C ARG A 75 -9.10 11.07 -6.57
N PRO A 76 -10.35 11.55 -6.55
CA PRO A 76 -11.20 11.51 -7.73
C PRO A 76 -10.53 12.18 -8.94
N GLY A 77 -10.41 11.45 -10.05
CA GLY A 77 -9.72 11.91 -11.26
C GLY A 77 -8.19 11.97 -11.16
N GLY A 78 -7.62 11.51 -10.05
CA GLY A 78 -6.18 11.32 -9.86
C GLY A 78 -5.80 9.85 -9.91
N LEU A 79 -4.50 9.59 -9.89
CA LEU A 79 -3.94 8.25 -9.91
C LEU A 79 -4.27 7.50 -8.60
N THR A 80 -4.68 6.25 -8.74
CA THR A 80 -4.97 5.36 -7.60
C THR A 80 -3.78 4.46 -7.29
N MET A 81 -3.71 3.95 -6.06
CA MET A 81 -2.68 2.98 -5.70
C MET A 81 -2.81 1.69 -6.52
N ARG A 82 -4.04 1.30 -6.92
CA ARG A 82 -4.28 0.17 -7.82
C ARG A 82 -3.61 0.35 -9.18
N GLU A 83 -3.76 1.54 -9.77
CA GLU A 83 -3.16 1.88 -11.08
C GLU A 83 -1.63 1.92 -10.98
N GLU A 84 -1.09 2.50 -9.90
CA GLU A 84 0.36 2.56 -9.67
C GLU A 84 0.98 1.17 -9.51
N ILE A 85 0.35 0.28 -8.74
CA ILE A 85 0.82 -1.10 -8.60
C ILE A 85 0.78 -1.82 -9.96
N GLY A 86 -0.30 -1.68 -10.73
CA GLY A 86 -0.42 -2.27 -12.06
C GLY A 86 0.67 -1.77 -13.03
N ASN A 87 0.89 -0.45 -13.07
CA ASN A 87 1.95 0.16 -13.87
C ASN A 87 3.35 -0.31 -13.43
N SER A 88 3.55 -0.48 -12.11
CA SER A 88 4.81 -0.94 -11.57
C SER A 88 5.07 -2.40 -11.91
N LEU A 89 4.08 -3.27 -11.80
CA LEU A 89 4.17 -4.67 -12.22
C LEU A 89 4.49 -4.79 -13.72
N ALA A 90 3.85 -4.00 -14.56
CA ALA A 90 4.05 -4.04 -16.02
C ALA A 90 5.48 -3.69 -16.47
N THR A 91 6.27 -3.02 -15.63
CA THR A 91 7.59 -2.48 -15.99
C THR A 91 8.72 -2.90 -15.07
N SER A 92 8.46 -3.76 -14.07
CA SER A 92 9.48 -4.21 -13.12
C SER A 92 10.08 -5.57 -13.50
N ASP A 93 11.34 -5.78 -13.11
CA ASP A 93 12.04 -7.06 -13.21
C ASP A 93 11.65 -8.05 -12.09
N SER A 94 11.29 -7.51 -10.92
CA SER A 94 10.80 -8.25 -9.76
C SER A 94 10.10 -7.30 -8.79
N PHE A 95 9.41 -7.84 -7.79
CA PHE A 95 8.79 -7.05 -6.74
C PHE A 95 8.84 -7.76 -5.38
N ASP A 96 8.73 -6.97 -4.31
CA ASP A 96 8.47 -7.44 -2.95
C ASP A 96 7.33 -6.60 -2.36
N ILE A 97 6.26 -7.27 -1.94
CA ILE A 97 5.07 -6.65 -1.34
C ILE A 97 4.93 -7.16 0.09
N SER A 98 4.93 -6.25 1.05
CA SER A 98 4.71 -6.56 2.47
C SER A 98 3.53 -5.77 2.99
N VAL A 99 2.42 -6.47 3.30
CA VAL A 99 1.15 -5.86 3.72
C VAL A 99 0.47 -6.66 4.81
N ALA A 100 -0.06 -5.99 5.82
CA ALA A 100 -0.74 -6.66 6.92
C ALA A 100 -2.06 -7.32 6.50
N PHE A 101 -2.82 -6.66 5.61
CA PHE A 101 -4.15 -7.10 5.22
C PHE A 101 -4.27 -7.26 3.71
N VAL A 102 -4.97 -8.34 3.33
CA VAL A 102 -5.25 -8.69 1.93
C VAL A 102 -6.73 -9.04 1.79
N SER A 103 -7.36 -8.62 0.71
CA SER A 103 -8.71 -9.07 0.35
C SER A 103 -8.70 -9.86 -0.96
N ALA A 104 -9.58 -10.84 -1.08
CA ALA A 104 -9.77 -11.59 -2.32
C ALA A 104 -10.04 -10.68 -3.52
N GLU A 105 -10.84 -9.64 -3.32
CA GLU A 105 -11.17 -8.64 -4.33
C GLU A 105 -9.92 -7.92 -4.86
N ALA A 106 -9.00 -7.51 -3.97
CA ALA A 106 -7.76 -6.84 -4.39
C ALA A 106 -6.85 -7.77 -5.19
N VAL A 107 -6.68 -9.03 -4.75
CA VAL A 107 -5.89 -10.03 -5.47
C VAL A 107 -6.47 -10.25 -6.87
N LEU A 108 -7.79 -10.48 -6.97
CA LEU A 108 -8.48 -10.67 -8.25
C LEU A 108 -8.35 -9.44 -9.16
N SER A 109 -8.42 -8.23 -8.61
CA SER A 109 -8.29 -6.99 -9.40
C SER A 109 -6.91 -6.79 -10.01
N LEU A 110 -5.87 -7.37 -9.41
CA LEU A 110 -4.47 -7.29 -9.86
C LEU A 110 -3.98 -8.58 -10.53
N PHE A 111 -4.83 -9.61 -10.64
CA PHE A 111 -4.42 -10.94 -11.10
C PHE A 111 -3.78 -10.89 -12.50
N GLU A 112 -4.38 -10.17 -13.43
CA GLU A 112 -3.84 -10.04 -14.79
C GLU A 112 -2.53 -9.24 -14.84
N ASP A 113 -2.36 -8.25 -13.94
CA ASP A 113 -1.10 -7.51 -13.85
C ASP A 113 0.04 -8.41 -13.36
N PHE A 114 -0.21 -9.23 -12.33
CA PHE A 114 0.75 -10.23 -11.84
C PHE A 114 1.06 -11.29 -12.89
N ARG A 115 0.05 -11.76 -13.65
CA ARG A 115 0.25 -12.72 -14.73
C ARG A 115 1.10 -12.14 -15.85
N SER A 116 0.80 -10.93 -16.29
CA SER A 116 1.59 -10.21 -17.31
C SER A 116 3.02 -9.96 -16.84
N HIS A 117 3.21 -9.62 -15.57
CA HIS A 117 4.54 -9.49 -14.98
C HIS A 117 5.31 -10.81 -15.06
N HIS A 118 4.72 -11.94 -14.69
CA HIS A 118 5.35 -13.27 -14.77
C HIS A 118 5.84 -13.61 -16.19
N GLU A 119 5.10 -13.21 -17.23
CA GLU A 119 5.47 -13.45 -18.63
C GLU A 119 6.70 -12.64 -19.08
N THR A 120 7.01 -11.54 -18.44
CA THR A 120 8.05 -10.57 -18.85
C THR A 120 9.20 -10.43 -17.85
N ALA A 121 8.95 -10.72 -16.57
CA ALA A 121 9.91 -10.52 -15.49
C ALA A 121 11.06 -11.53 -15.51
N THR A 122 12.20 -11.11 -14.98
CA THR A 122 13.41 -11.98 -14.86
C THR A 122 13.38 -12.84 -13.60
N ARG A 123 12.60 -12.46 -12.59
CA ARG A 123 12.44 -13.17 -11.30
C ARG A 123 11.01 -13.05 -10.79
N ALA A 124 10.51 -14.10 -10.20
CA ALA A 124 9.25 -14.05 -9.47
C ALA A 124 9.35 -13.09 -8.28
N GLY A 125 8.23 -12.43 -7.95
CA GLY A 125 8.16 -11.55 -6.79
C GLY A 125 7.83 -12.28 -5.50
N THR A 126 7.92 -11.57 -4.37
CA THR A 126 7.53 -12.02 -3.03
C THR A 126 6.31 -11.23 -2.54
N LEU A 127 5.35 -11.90 -1.92
CA LEU A 127 4.22 -11.27 -1.24
C LEU A 127 4.11 -11.80 0.18
N ILE A 128 4.25 -10.93 1.16
CA ILE A 128 4.20 -11.27 2.58
C ILE A 128 2.94 -10.63 3.19
N THR A 129 2.15 -11.44 3.89
CA THR A 129 1.00 -10.96 4.66
C THR A 129 0.93 -11.65 6.02
N SER A 130 -0.10 -11.38 6.83
CA SER A 130 -0.19 -11.91 8.19
C SER A 130 -1.55 -12.50 8.52
N THR A 131 -1.61 -13.20 9.67
CA THR A 131 -2.86 -13.69 10.26
C THR A 131 -3.39 -12.78 11.37
N LYS A 132 -2.87 -11.55 11.47
CA LYS A 132 -3.15 -10.65 12.58
C LYS A 132 -4.64 -10.58 12.90
N ASN A 133 -4.99 -11.00 14.12
CA ASN A 133 -6.35 -10.98 14.65
C ASN A 133 -7.41 -11.65 13.74
N HIS A 134 -7.01 -12.55 12.85
CA HIS A 134 -7.90 -13.20 11.87
C HIS A 134 -8.69 -12.19 11.00
N PHE A 135 -8.07 -11.06 10.61
CA PHE A 135 -8.73 -10.06 9.75
C PHE A 135 -8.76 -10.45 8.28
N ASN A 136 -7.76 -11.21 7.84
CA ASN A 136 -7.74 -11.69 6.47
C ASN A 136 -8.74 -12.84 6.31
N ASP A 137 -9.73 -12.66 5.43
CA ASP A 137 -10.69 -13.72 5.09
C ASP A 137 -9.96 -14.91 4.44
N PRO A 138 -10.25 -16.15 4.81
CA PRO A 138 -9.64 -17.34 4.18
C PRO A 138 -9.70 -17.35 2.65
N ARG A 139 -10.74 -16.76 2.05
CA ARG A 139 -10.85 -16.62 0.59
C ARG A 139 -9.69 -15.82 0.00
N ALA A 140 -9.15 -14.83 0.71
CA ALA A 140 -8.00 -14.07 0.24
C ALA A 140 -6.76 -14.98 0.12
N PHE A 141 -6.56 -15.90 1.05
CA PHE A 141 -5.46 -16.87 0.98
C PHE A 141 -5.64 -17.89 -0.15
N TRP A 142 -6.88 -18.32 -0.45
CA TRP A 142 -7.14 -19.15 -1.62
C TRP A 142 -6.83 -18.44 -2.94
N GLU A 143 -7.18 -17.17 -3.08
CA GLU A 143 -6.82 -16.36 -4.25
C GLU A 143 -5.30 -16.14 -4.34
N LEU A 144 -4.62 -15.93 -3.21
CA LEU A 144 -3.17 -15.83 -3.17
C LEU A 144 -2.49 -17.16 -3.55
N LEU A 145 -3.01 -18.31 -3.12
CA LEU A 145 -2.52 -19.61 -3.52
C LEU A 145 -2.72 -19.85 -5.03
N HIS A 146 -3.87 -19.43 -5.55
CA HIS A 146 -4.12 -19.49 -6.99
C HIS A 146 -3.14 -18.60 -7.77
N LEU A 147 -2.90 -17.39 -7.30
CA LEU A 147 -1.89 -16.50 -7.85
C LEU A 147 -0.49 -17.13 -7.83
N GLN A 148 -0.05 -17.65 -6.69
CA GLN A 148 1.23 -18.33 -6.53
C GLN A 148 1.40 -19.47 -7.53
N ASN A 149 0.39 -20.35 -7.66
CA ASN A 149 0.43 -21.50 -8.55
C ASN A 149 0.43 -21.10 -10.03
N THR A 150 -0.14 -19.94 -10.38
CA THR A 150 -0.24 -19.47 -11.77
C THR A 150 0.99 -18.67 -12.19
N THR A 151 1.58 -17.90 -11.28
CA THR A 151 2.61 -16.89 -11.59
C THR A 151 3.97 -17.16 -10.94
N GLY A 152 4.07 -18.16 -10.04
CA GLY A 152 5.30 -18.45 -9.31
C GLY A 152 5.68 -17.40 -8.25
N VAL A 153 4.80 -16.47 -7.93
CA VAL A 153 5.00 -15.52 -6.81
C VAL A 153 5.20 -16.30 -5.51
N ASP A 154 6.25 -15.99 -4.74
CA ASP A 154 6.46 -16.58 -3.41
C ASP A 154 5.56 -15.90 -2.39
N VAL A 155 4.42 -16.53 -2.09
CA VAL A 155 3.48 -16.01 -1.09
C VAL A 155 3.81 -16.58 0.27
N ARG A 156 3.99 -15.67 1.23
CA ARG A 156 4.40 -16.02 2.58
C ARG A 156 3.47 -15.42 3.62
N VAL A 157 3.30 -16.14 4.73
CA VAL A 157 2.48 -15.67 5.85
C VAL A 157 3.38 -15.49 7.08
N TRP A 158 3.43 -14.28 7.58
CA TRP A 158 4.17 -13.94 8.78
C TRP A 158 3.37 -14.38 10.02
N GLU A 159 3.94 -15.28 10.82
CA GLU A 159 3.33 -15.82 12.04
C GLU A 159 3.97 -15.28 13.33
N GLY A 160 4.99 -14.44 13.21
CA GLY A 160 5.80 -13.95 14.31
C GLY A 160 7.05 -14.79 14.54
N SER A 161 8.02 -14.22 15.25
CA SER A 161 9.32 -14.86 15.49
C SER A 161 9.15 -16.21 16.18
N ARG A 162 9.53 -17.29 15.50
CA ARG A 162 9.48 -18.68 16.01
C ARG A 162 10.50 -18.95 17.12
N ASN A 163 11.41 -18.04 17.39
CA ASN A 163 12.51 -18.23 18.35
C ASN A 163 12.16 -17.85 19.80
N THR A 164 10.92 -17.47 20.09
CA THR A 164 10.52 -17.10 21.44
C THR A 164 9.67 -18.20 22.09
N SER A 165 10.07 -18.61 23.30
CA SER A 165 9.37 -19.58 24.13
C SER A 165 7.86 -19.29 24.23
N VAL A 166 7.06 -20.34 24.45
CA VAL A 166 5.58 -20.38 24.46
C VAL A 166 4.87 -19.20 25.17
N SER A 167 5.55 -18.50 26.08
CA SER A 167 5.03 -17.29 26.74
C SER A 167 5.04 -16.03 25.85
N ALA A 168 5.77 -16.02 24.76
CA ALA A 168 5.85 -14.90 23.83
C ALA A 168 4.85 -15.04 22.65
N MET A 169 4.25 -16.19 22.44
CA MET A 169 3.19 -16.41 21.46
C MET A 169 1.93 -15.57 21.73
N ALA A 170 1.71 -15.14 22.97
CA ALA A 170 0.62 -14.25 23.34
C ALA A 170 0.91 -12.76 23.04
N GLN A 171 2.17 -12.40 22.68
CA GLN A 171 2.62 -11.03 22.42
C GLN A 171 3.53 -10.94 21.20
N GLY A 172 3.29 -11.74 20.16
CA GLY A 172 4.02 -11.65 18.90
C GLY A 172 4.06 -10.20 18.41
N GLN A 173 5.21 -9.76 17.92
CA GLN A 173 5.38 -8.42 17.36
C GLN A 173 4.27 -8.16 16.34
N PRO A 174 3.46 -7.09 16.48
CA PRO A 174 2.33 -6.86 15.59
C PRO A 174 2.84 -6.55 14.19
N PHE A 175 2.50 -7.39 13.22
CA PHE A 175 2.83 -7.17 11.81
C PHE A 175 1.84 -6.17 11.21
N HIS A 176 2.33 -5.01 10.74
CA HIS A 176 1.49 -3.99 10.14
C HIS A 176 2.17 -3.16 9.04
N PRO A 177 3.09 -3.72 8.25
CA PRO A 177 3.70 -3.01 7.13
C PRO A 177 2.69 -2.76 6.02
N LYS A 178 3.01 -1.78 5.17
CA LYS A 178 2.38 -1.48 3.89
C LYS A 178 3.47 -0.93 3.00
N GLY A 179 4.27 -1.84 2.47
CA GLY A 179 5.39 -1.56 1.60
C GLY A 179 5.24 -2.31 0.28
N TYR A 180 5.55 -1.61 -0.80
CA TYR A 180 5.57 -2.17 -2.15
C TYR A 180 6.87 -1.74 -2.80
N ILE A 181 7.67 -2.68 -3.23
CA ILE A 181 9.02 -2.48 -3.74
C ILE A 181 9.09 -3.09 -5.13
N PHE A 182 9.52 -2.33 -6.12
CA PHE A 182 9.63 -2.79 -7.50
C PHE A 182 11.05 -2.54 -8.00
N SER A 183 11.74 -3.61 -8.41
CA SER A 183 13.04 -3.53 -9.07
C SER A 183 12.85 -3.25 -10.56
N ARG A 184 13.58 -2.28 -11.08
CA ARG A 184 13.50 -1.82 -12.47
C ARG A 184 14.86 -1.56 -13.06
N ARG A 185 14.88 -1.32 -14.39
CA ARG A 185 16.07 -0.85 -15.10
C ARG A 185 15.79 0.45 -15.84
N MET A 186 16.76 1.33 -15.79
CA MET A 186 16.79 2.51 -16.62
C MET A 186 17.08 2.13 -18.08
N LYS A 187 16.98 3.09 -18.99
CA LYS A 187 17.23 2.87 -20.44
C LYS A 187 18.65 2.39 -20.75
N ASP A 188 19.62 2.74 -19.93
CA ASP A 188 21.01 2.30 -20.04
C ASP A 188 21.31 0.95 -19.33
N GLY A 189 20.26 0.34 -18.73
CA GLY A 189 20.38 -0.90 -17.98
C GLY A 189 20.72 -0.75 -16.49
N THR A 190 20.93 0.49 -16.00
CA THR A 190 21.20 0.73 -14.57
C THR A 190 20.02 0.30 -13.70
N PRO A 191 20.23 -0.56 -12.69
CA PRO A 191 19.15 -1.00 -11.82
C PRO A 191 18.74 0.10 -10.84
N TYR A 192 17.43 0.26 -10.65
CA TYR A 192 16.84 1.13 -9.65
C TYR A 192 15.59 0.52 -9.03
N TYR A 193 15.10 1.10 -7.97
CA TYR A 193 13.91 0.65 -7.25
C TYR A 193 12.90 1.77 -7.09
N ASP A 194 11.62 1.46 -7.33
CA ASP A 194 10.50 2.27 -6.87
C ASP A 194 9.99 1.71 -5.54
N LEU A 195 9.98 2.53 -4.52
CA LEU A 195 9.60 2.20 -3.16
C LEU A 195 8.31 2.94 -2.81
N TYR A 196 7.27 2.22 -2.41
CA TYR A 196 6.01 2.79 -1.96
C TYR A 196 5.79 2.45 -0.49
N VAL A 197 5.65 3.45 0.34
CA VAL A 197 5.37 3.31 1.78
C VAL A 197 4.20 4.21 2.16
N GLY A 198 3.26 3.65 2.91
CA GLY A 198 2.11 4.44 3.31
C GLY A 198 1.07 3.69 4.14
N SER A 199 -0.17 4.02 3.91
CA SER A 199 -1.29 3.45 4.66
C SER A 199 -2.09 2.37 3.90
N SER A 200 -1.87 2.19 2.59
CA SER A 200 -2.64 1.23 1.77
C SER A 200 -2.27 -0.22 2.03
N ASN A 201 -3.21 -0.98 2.56
CA ASN A 201 -3.18 -2.44 2.51
C ASN A 201 -3.56 -2.96 1.12
N LEU A 202 -3.33 -4.24 0.83
CA LEU A 202 -3.76 -4.90 -0.40
C LEU A 202 -5.25 -5.26 -0.32
N THR A 203 -6.11 -4.24 -0.18
CA THR A 203 -7.57 -4.37 -0.10
C THR A 203 -8.24 -3.48 -1.14
N GLY A 204 -9.40 -3.91 -1.66
CA GLY A 204 -10.06 -3.21 -2.78
C GLY A 204 -10.28 -1.71 -2.49
N ALA A 205 -10.80 -1.38 -1.31
CA ALA A 205 -11.05 0.00 -0.92
C ALA A 205 -9.77 0.82 -0.74
N ALA A 206 -8.74 0.27 -0.08
CA ALA A 206 -7.47 0.97 0.15
C ALA A 206 -6.71 1.23 -1.17
N LEU A 207 -6.88 0.37 -2.16
CA LEU A 207 -6.23 0.54 -3.46
C LEU A 207 -6.95 1.53 -4.39
N THR A 208 -8.27 1.78 -4.21
CA THR A 208 -9.06 2.52 -5.21
C THR A 208 -9.81 3.73 -4.67
N THR A 209 -10.60 3.58 -3.61
CA THR A 209 -11.60 4.56 -3.19
C THR A 209 -11.33 5.23 -1.86
N GLN A 210 -10.66 4.51 -0.96
CA GLN A 210 -10.32 5.03 0.36
C GLN A 210 -9.19 6.07 0.24
N ARG A 211 -9.30 7.18 0.98
CA ARG A 211 -8.23 8.19 1.04
C ARG A 211 -7.07 7.64 1.83
N GLU A 212 -6.04 7.27 1.11
CA GLU A 212 -4.79 6.74 1.65
C GLU A 212 -3.63 7.71 1.32
N TRP A 213 -2.56 7.63 2.08
CA TRP A 213 -1.33 8.36 1.77
C TRP A 213 -0.21 7.36 1.54
N ASN A 214 0.26 7.30 0.30
CA ASN A 214 1.40 6.48 -0.09
C ASN A 214 2.45 7.36 -0.74
N LEU A 215 3.65 7.34 -0.20
CA LEU A 215 4.78 8.04 -0.76
C LEU A 215 5.53 7.09 -1.68
N LYS A 216 5.68 7.48 -2.95
CA LYS A 216 6.60 6.87 -3.89
C LYS A 216 7.93 7.60 -3.84
N VAL A 217 9.02 6.86 -3.75
CA VAL A 217 10.40 7.35 -3.95
C VAL A 217 11.15 6.38 -4.84
N SER A 218 12.00 6.91 -5.72
CA SER A 218 12.90 6.11 -6.55
C SER A 218 14.33 6.21 -6.02
N SER A 219 15.06 5.11 -6.04
CA SER A 219 16.44 5.03 -5.58
C SER A 219 17.27 4.10 -6.45
N LEU A 220 18.55 4.39 -6.63
CA LEU A 220 19.48 3.45 -7.24
C LEU A 220 19.62 2.18 -6.38
N ALA A 221 19.99 1.07 -7.00
CA ALA A 221 20.09 -0.22 -6.33
C ALA A 221 21.14 -0.25 -5.19
N ASP A 222 22.15 0.59 -5.25
CA ASP A 222 23.19 0.75 -4.23
C ASP A 222 22.83 1.85 -3.19
N GLY A 223 21.64 2.42 -3.26
CA GLY A 223 21.16 3.39 -2.30
C GLY A 223 20.93 2.77 -0.91
N GLU A 224 21.34 3.45 0.15
CA GLU A 224 21.23 2.95 1.53
C GLU A 224 19.79 2.59 1.90
N LEU A 225 18.81 3.37 1.42
CA LEU A 225 17.39 3.12 1.68
C LEU A 225 16.93 1.78 1.07
N VAL A 226 17.39 1.43 -0.13
CA VAL A 226 17.08 0.14 -0.77
C VAL A 226 17.63 -1.00 0.08
N GLY A 227 18.89 -0.89 0.57
CA GLY A 227 19.49 -1.87 1.47
C GLY A 227 18.66 -2.10 2.73
N GLN A 228 18.18 -1.02 3.37
CA GLN A 228 17.33 -1.10 4.58
C GLN A 228 16.01 -1.82 4.28
N PHE A 229 15.38 -1.57 3.14
CA PHE A 229 14.16 -2.28 2.74
C PHE A 229 14.40 -3.75 2.45
N GLN A 230 15.50 -4.09 1.78
CA GLN A 230 15.85 -5.48 1.48
C GLN A 230 16.15 -6.27 2.76
N ASP A 231 16.90 -5.70 3.69
CA ASP A 231 17.19 -6.31 4.99
C ASP A 231 15.88 -6.58 5.78
N GLU A 232 14.94 -5.64 5.74
CA GLU A 232 13.64 -5.80 6.40
C GLU A 232 12.78 -6.89 5.72
N ILE A 233 12.73 -6.94 4.39
CA ILE A 233 12.02 -8.01 3.65
C ILE A 233 12.64 -9.37 3.96
N ASP A 234 13.96 -9.50 3.94
CA ASP A 234 14.66 -10.74 4.24
C ASP A 234 14.38 -11.22 5.66
N SER A 235 14.34 -10.30 6.63
CA SER A 235 13.94 -10.60 8.01
C SER A 235 12.49 -11.10 8.08
N GLN A 236 11.56 -10.45 7.39
CA GLN A 236 10.17 -10.87 7.35
C GLN A 236 10.00 -12.23 6.67
N VAL A 237 10.72 -12.50 5.59
CA VAL A 237 10.74 -13.81 4.93
C VAL A 237 11.24 -14.89 5.88
N ALA A 238 12.31 -14.64 6.63
CA ALA A 238 12.88 -15.58 7.59
C ALA A 238 11.90 -15.97 8.71
N ASP A 239 11.07 -15.02 9.14
CA ASP A 239 10.05 -15.19 10.19
C ASP A 239 8.67 -15.61 9.65
N SER A 240 8.55 -15.87 8.35
CA SER A 240 7.29 -16.25 7.70
C SER A 240 7.30 -17.72 7.26
N VAL A 241 6.11 -18.25 6.94
CA VAL A 241 5.91 -19.58 6.38
C VAL A 241 5.39 -19.48 4.95
N PRO A 242 5.75 -20.45 4.06
CA PRO A 242 5.15 -20.53 2.73
C PRO A 242 3.64 -20.76 2.84
N LEU A 243 2.87 -20.13 1.95
CA LEU A 243 1.45 -20.41 1.82
C LEU A 243 1.24 -21.77 1.15
N THR A 244 0.51 -22.66 1.81
CA THR A 244 0.12 -23.99 1.28
C THR A 244 -1.37 -24.24 1.48
N GLU A 245 -1.91 -25.20 0.74
CA GLU A 245 -3.31 -25.62 0.89
C GLU A 245 -3.59 -26.14 2.31
N GLU A 246 -2.66 -26.90 2.89
CA GLU A 246 -2.78 -27.43 4.25
C GLU A 246 -2.81 -26.29 5.28
N TRP A 247 -1.95 -25.28 5.09
CA TRP A 247 -1.92 -24.11 5.93
C TRP A 247 -3.26 -23.37 5.89
N ILE A 248 -3.85 -23.15 4.70
CA ILE A 248 -5.15 -22.46 4.53
C ILE A 248 -6.27 -23.24 5.24
N LYS A 249 -6.34 -24.56 5.09
CA LYS A 249 -7.34 -25.40 5.76
C LYS A 249 -7.24 -25.27 7.28
N GLN A 250 -6.03 -25.26 7.83
CA GLN A 250 -5.84 -25.04 9.26
C GLN A 250 -6.29 -23.63 9.68
N TYR A 251 -5.93 -22.61 8.89
CA TYR A 251 -6.36 -21.24 9.14
C TYR A 251 -7.88 -21.07 9.07
N GLU A 252 -8.58 -21.76 8.17
CA GLU A 252 -10.05 -21.73 8.11
C GLU A 252 -10.71 -22.23 9.40
N GLU A 253 -10.16 -23.27 10.02
CA GLU A 253 -10.67 -23.78 11.30
C GLU A 253 -10.44 -22.77 12.43
N ASP A 254 -9.26 -22.16 12.46
CA ASP A 254 -8.92 -21.13 13.43
C ASP A 254 -9.76 -19.86 13.21
N PHE A 255 -9.97 -19.47 11.94
CA PHE A 255 -10.80 -18.34 11.58
C PHE A 255 -12.26 -18.53 12.03
N LYS A 256 -12.87 -19.69 11.81
CA LYS A 256 -14.22 -20.00 12.29
C LYS A 256 -14.34 -19.88 13.81
N LYS A 257 -13.27 -20.19 14.53
CA LYS A 257 -13.26 -20.24 15.99
C LYS A 257 -12.92 -18.90 16.64
N TYR A 258 -12.00 -18.13 16.06
CA TYR A 258 -11.37 -16.99 16.70
C TYR A 258 -11.57 -15.66 15.94
N ALA A 259 -12.06 -15.69 14.70
CA ALA A 259 -12.28 -14.45 13.97
C ALA A 259 -13.27 -13.56 14.71
N PRO A 260 -12.95 -12.29 14.92
CA PRO A 260 -13.87 -11.37 15.53
C PRO A 260 -15.10 -11.19 14.64
N PRO A 261 -16.25 -10.84 15.21
CA PRO A 261 -17.44 -10.50 14.44
C PRO A 261 -17.09 -9.46 13.38
N ARG A 262 -17.65 -9.59 12.18
CA ARG A 262 -17.28 -8.77 11.00
C ARG A 262 -17.31 -7.26 11.26
N HIS A 263 -18.16 -6.79 12.16
CA HIS A 263 -18.23 -5.38 12.57
C HIS A 263 -17.01 -4.91 13.37
N GLU A 264 -16.37 -5.78 14.16
CA GLU A 264 -15.13 -5.45 14.91
C GLU A 264 -13.94 -5.37 13.99
N ILE A 265 -13.89 -6.20 12.92
CA ILE A 265 -12.86 -6.13 11.88
C ILE A 265 -12.88 -4.76 11.20
N LEU A 266 -14.06 -4.27 10.83
CA LEU A 266 -14.20 -2.96 10.18
C LEU A 266 -13.79 -1.82 11.12
N GLN A 267 -14.17 -1.87 12.40
CA GLN A 267 -13.78 -0.85 13.38
C GLN A 267 -12.26 -0.80 13.61
N SER A 268 -11.58 -1.93 13.63
CA SER A 268 -10.13 -1.97 13.86
C SER A 268 -9.32 -1.56 12.63
N LEU A 269 -9.86 -1.73 11.42
CA LEU A 269 -9.25 -1.24 10.19
C LEU A 269 -9.35 0.29 10.07
N GLU A 270 -10.39 0.89 10.65
CA GLU A 270 -10.66 2.33 10.55
C GLU A 270 -10.08 3.14 11.72
N GLY A 271 -9.65 2.50 12.81
CA GLY A 271 -8.98 3.15 13.96
C GLY A 271 -9.80 4.22 14.69
N HIS A 272 -11.10 4.35 14.38
CA HIS A 272 -11.99 5.34 14.98
C HIS A 272 -13.23 4.69 15.55
N ASP A 273 -13.55 5.06 16.78
CA ASP A 273 -14.87 4.81 17.37
C ASP A 273 -15.88 5.66 16.59
N ILE A 274 -16.54 5.04 15.61
CA ILE A 274 -17.51 5.73 14.74
C ILE A 274 -18.67 6.17 15.60
N GLN A 275 -18.78 7.49 15.81
CA GLN A 275 -19.88 8.13 16.50
C GLN A 275 -20.92 8.63 15.49
N PRO A 276 -22.20 8.55 15.83
CA PRO A 276 -23.25 9.14 14.99
C PRO A 276 -23.02 10.63 14.81
N ASN A 277 -23.04 11.14 13.58
CA ASN A 277 -23.03 12.58 13.31
C ASN A 277 -24.35 13.24 13.71
N ALA A 278 -24.39 14.58 13.71
CA ALA A 278 -25.56 15.34 14.19
C ALA A 278 -26.88 14.91 13.50
N MET A 279 -26.88 14.70 12.18
CA MET A 279 -28.05 14.22 11.41
C MET A 279 -28.46 12.81 11.82
N GLN A 280 -27.49 11.94 12.03
CA GLN A 280 -27.74 10.55 12.46
C GLN A 280 -28.27 10.50 13.90
N GLN A 281 -27.76 11.34 14.80
CA GLN A 281 -28.27 11.47 16.17
C GLN A 281 -29.75 11.92 16.18
N GLU A 282 -30.10 12.91 15.37
CA GLU A 282 -31.48 13.37 15.22
C GLU A 282 -32.37 12.25 14.67
N ALA A 283 -31.92 11.53 13.63
CA ALA A 283 -32.66 10.42 13.06
C ALA A 283 -32.87 9.28 14.06
N LEU A 284 -31.85 8.92 14.85
CA LEU A 284 -31.94 7.89 15.91
C LEU A 284 -32.93 8.31 17.00
N ALA A 285 -32.88 9.55 17.46
CA ALA A 285 -33.85 10.09 18.45
C ALA A 285 -35.28 10.03 17.93
N ASN A 286 -35.51 10.35 16.66
CA ASN A 286 -36.82 10.26 16.02
C ASN A 286 -37.30 8.81 15.90
N LEU A 287 -36.44 7.88 15.51
CA LEU A 287 -36.76 6.43 15.45
C LEU A 287 -37.14 5.89 16.83
N LYS A 288 -36.41 6.28 17.88
CA LYS A 288 -36.72 5.90 19.25
C LYS A 288 -38.12 6.41 19.66
N LYS A 289 -38.39 7.69 19.42
CA LYS A 289 -39.71 8.29 19.71
C LYS A 289 -40.86 7.59 18.98
N ILE A 290 -40.69 7.24 17.70
CA ILE A 290 -41.70 6.50 16.91
C ILE A 290 -41.96 5.13 17.56
N ARG A 291 -40.95 4.40 18.02
CA ARG A 291 -41.11 3.12 18.73
C ARG A 291 -41.84 3.26 20.06
N GLU A 292 -41.51 4.32 20.81
CA GLU A 292 -42.16 4.62 22.11
C GLU A 292 -43.65 4.94 21.93
N GLN A 293 -44.05 5.45 20.75
CA GLN A 293 -45.46 5.68 20.38
C GLN A 293 -46.18 4.40 19.87
N GLY A 294 -45.47 3.25 19.85
CA GLY A 294 -46.05 1.97 19.40
C GLY A 294 -46.09 1.80 17.88
N GLU A 295 -45.45 2.68 17.13
CA GLU A 295 -45.35 2.56 15.69
C GLU A 295 -44.27 1.56 15.27
N HIS A 296 -44.58 0.73 14.26
CA HIS A 296 -43.70 -0.37 13.82
C HIS A 296 -43.08 -0.12 12.43
N ARG A 297 -43.32 1.04 11.82
CA ARG A 297 -42.81 1.38 10.50
C ARG A 297 -42.31 2.81 10.46
N ALA A 298 -41.16 3.00 9.85
CA ALA A 298 -40.59 4.33 9.60
C ALA A 298 -39.90 4.36 8.24
N ILE A 299 -39.88 5.51 7.61
CA ILE A 299 -39.10 5.78 6.39
C ILE A 299 -38.13 6.89 6.68
N ILE A 300 -36.86 6.65 6.38
CA ILE A 300 -35.81 7.66 6.46
C ILE A 300 -35.40 8.06 5.04
N VAL A 301 -35.58 9.33 4.72
CA VAL A 301 -35.17 9.91 3.45
C VAL A 301 -33.90 10.73 3.69
N SER A 302 -32.82 10.34 3.04
CA SER A 302 -31.50 10.97 3.23
C SER A 302 -30.73 10.95 1.92
N ALA A 303 -29.91 11.99 1.66
CA ALA A 303 -29.11 12.13 0.45
C ALA A 303 -28.05 11.01 0.33
N THR A 304 -27.47 10.85 -0.86
CA THR A 304 -26.37 9.91 -1.08
C THR A 304 -25.12 10.37 -0.31
N GLY A 305 -24.36 9.44 0.29
CA GLY A 305 -23.15 9.76 1.03
C GLY A 305 -23.35 10.22 2.48
N THR A 306 -24.60 10.30 2.99
CA THR A 306 -24.88 10.77 4.37
C THR A 306 -24.68 9.69 5.45
N GLY A 307 -24.23 8.49 5.08
CA GLY A 307 -23.98 7.40 6.05
C GLY A 307 -25.24 6.63 6.45
N LYS A 308 -26.19 6.42 5.54
CA LYS A 308 -27.41 5.61 5.78
C LYS A 308 -27.13 4.21 6.33
N THR A 309 -26.08 3.56 5.86
CA THR A 309 -25.65 2.24 6.33
C THR A 309 -25.23 2.29 7.79
N HIS A 310 -24.43 3.28 8.17
CA HIS A 310 -24.01 3.51 9.56
C HIS A 310 -25.22 3.83 10.45
N LEU A 311 -26.16 4.63 9.95
CA LEU A 311 -27.40 4.95 10.70
C LEU A 311 -28.20 3.69 11.02
N SER A 312 -28.34 2.75 10.06
CA SER A 312 -29.04 1.49 10.33
C SER A 312 -28.27 0.61 11.35
N ALA A 313 -26.94 0.59 11.31
CA ALA A 313 -26.13 -0.12 12.27
C ALA A 313 -26.25 0.48 13.69
N PHE A 314 -26.23 1.81 13.83
CA PHE A 314 -26.46 2.48 15.10
C PHE A 314 -27.85 2.20 15.67
N ASP A 315 -28.87 2.21 14.83
CA ASP A 315 -30.25 1.91 15.23
C ASP A 315 -30.39 0.47 15.76
N VAL A 316 -29.77 -0.50 15.08
CA VAL A 316 -29.75 -1.90 15.54
C VAL A 316 -28.99 -2.05 16.85
N ARG A 317 -27.86 -1.34 17.02
CA ARG A 317 -27.08 -1.34 18.26
C ARG A 317 -27.89 -0.77 19.44
N GLU A 318 -28.73 0.26 19.18
CA GLU A 318 -29.56 0.87 20.21
C GLU A 318 -30.78 0.00 20.58
N CYS A 319 -31.49 -0.55 19.60
CA CYS A 319 -32.72 -1.29 19.88
C CYS A 319 -32.51 -2.79 20.14
N GLN A 320 -31.33 -3.35 19.90
CA GLN A 320 -30.92 -4.74 20.15
C GLN A 320 -32.01 -5.79 19.82
N PRO A 321 -32.50 -5.88 18.56
CA PRO A 321 -33.57 -6.77 18.19
C PRO A 321 -33.14 -8.24 18.30
N LYS A 322 -34.01 -9.13 18.78
CA LYS A 322 -33.76 -10.57 18.86
C LYS A 322 -33.55 -11.23 17.49
N ARG A 323 -34.11 -10.66 16.44
CA ARG A 323 -33.96 -11.09 15.04
C ARG A 323 -33.95 -9.85 14.15
N MET A 324 -33.14 -9.86 13.12
CA MET A 324 -33.03 -8.80 12.14
C MET A 324 -33.00 -9.40 10.74
N LEU A 325 -33.74 -8.78 9.82
CA LEU A 325 -33.61 -9.01 8.39
C LEU A 325 -33.10 -7.69 7.76
N TYR A 326 -31.91 -7.72 7.18
CA TYR A 326 -31.34 -6.59 6.46
C TYR A 326 -31.36 -6.88 4.96
N ILE A 327 -31.96 -5.99 4.18
CA ILE A 327 -32.04 -6.11 2.73
C ILE A 327 -31.33 -4.91 2.11
N ALA A 328 -30.31 -5.16 1.31
CA ALA A 328 -29.52 -4.14 0.64
C ALA A 328 -29.36 -4.44 -0.85
N GLN A 329 -29.26 -3.39 -1.65
CA GLN A 329 -29.14 -3.51 -3.10
C GLN A 329 -27.72 -3.94 -3.54
N GLN A 330 -26.70 -3.75 -2.71
CA GLN A 330 -25.30 -4.09 -3.01
C GLN A 330 -24.73 -5.03 -1.96
N GLN A 331 -24.01 -6.07 -2.42
CA GLN A 331 -23.36 -7.07 -1.56
C GLN A 331 -22.32 -6.49 -0.59
N MET A 332 -21.67 -5.36 -0.93
CA MET A 332 -20.67 -4.70 -0.07
C MET A 332 -21.26 -4.01 1.18
N ILE A 333 -22.59 -3.99 1.32
CA ILE A 333 -23.27 -3.36 2.49
C ILE A 333 -23.63 -4.42 3.54
N LEU A 334 -23.53 -5.68 3.21
CA LEU A 334 -23.78 -6.84 4.07
C LEU A 334 -22.48 -7.40 4.64
#